data_ae7cfe374c1e87cbd4ece4c977539b05
#
_entry.id   ae7cfe374c1e87cbd4ece4c977539b05
#
_cell.length_a   1.000
_cell.length_b   1.000
_cell.length_c   1.000
_cell.angle_alpha   90.00
_cell.angle_beta   90.00
_cell.angle_gamma   90.00
#
_symmetry.space_group_name_H-M   'P 1'
#
loop_
_entity.id
_entity.type
_entity.pdbx_description
1 polymer ?
#
loop_
_entity_poly.entity_id
_entity_poly.type
_entity_poly.pdbx_seq_one_letter_code
_entity_poly.pdbx_strand_id
1 'polypeptide(L)'
;MPKRMQDLPEEYLTNQHALARAIGARVRLRRSELNLTQEHLRARMELEQVFISRTQYSRIENGDVLPNAAELIALRAILDVPFDWLLLGEKGEP
;
A
#
# COMPACT_ATOMS: atom_id res chain seq x y z
N MET A 1 -24.63 -13.41 -12.92
CA MET A 1 -24.37 -13.68 -11.52
C MET A 1 -22.94 -13.29 -11.15
N PRO A 2 -22.74 -12.50 -10.10
CA PRO A 2 -21.35 -12.15 -9.73
C PRO A 2 -20.63 -13.40 -9.22
N LYS A 3 -19.37 -13.52 -9.58
CA LYS A 3 -18.54 -14.61 -9.11
C LYS A 3 -18.05 -14.34 -7.71
N ARG A 4 -17.97 -15.38 -6.89
CA ARG A 4 -17.32 -15.25 -5.59
C ARG A 4 -15.81 -15.24 -5.80
N MET A 5 -15.07 -14.76 -4.82
CA MET A 5 -13.61 -14.63 -4.92
C MET A 5 -12.95 -15.96 -5.30
N GLN A 6 -13.39 -17.06 -4.70
CA GLN A 6 -12.79 -18.36 -4.99
C GLN A 6 -13.11 -18.88 -6.39
N ASP A 7 -14.05 -18.24 -7.08
CA ASP A 7 -14.44 -18.64 -8.44
C ASP A 7 -13.75 -17.80 -9.50
N LEU A 8 -12.87 -16.86 -9.09
CA LEU A 8 -12.19 -15.97 -10.02
C LEU A 8 -11.03 -16.68 -10.72
N PRO A 9 -10.70 -16.27 -11.95
CA PRO A 9 -9.59 -16.88 -12.66
C PRO A 9 -8.27 -16.72 -11.89
N GLU A 10 -7.41 -17.71 -12.03
CA GLU A 10 -6.11 -17.70 -11.36
C GLU A 10 -5.28 -16.47 -11.73
N GLU A 11 -5.30 -16.07 -12.98
CA GLU A 11 -4.57 -14.88 -13.43
C GLU A 11 -5.05 -13.61 -12.77
N TYR A 12 -6.34 -13.53 -12.42
CA TYR A 12 -6.86 -12.39 -11.67
C TYR A 12 -6.22 -12.33 -10.29
N LEU A 13 -6.15 -13.47 -9.60
CA LEU A 13 -5.53 -13.54 -8.28
C LEU A 13 -4.03 -13.25 -8.35
N THR A 14 -3.37 -13.74 -9.39
CA THR A 14 -1.95 -13.47 -9.60
C THR A 14 -1.70 -11.98 -9.78
N ASN A 15 -2.54 -11.30 -10.56
CA ASN A 15 -2.44 -9.86 -10.75
C ASN A 15 -2.66 -9.09 -9.47
N GLN A 16 -3.62 -9.54 -8.63
CA GLN A 16 -3.87 -8.91 -7.34
C GLN A 16 -2.64 -9.03 -6.44
N HIS A 17 -2.03 -10.22 -6.41
CA HIS A 17 -0.83 -10.43 -5.60
C HIS A 17 0.35 -9.61 -6.11
N ALA A 18 0.53 -9.54 -7.42
CA ALA A 18 1.60 -8.75 -8.01
C ALA A 18 1.43 -7.27 -7.68
N LEU A 19 0.19 -6.77 -7.75
CA LEU A 19 -0.11 -5.39 -7.42
C LEU A 19 0.19 -5.09 -5.96
N ALA A 20 -0.23 -5.99 -5.06
CA ALA A 20 0.02 -5.83 -3.63
C ALA A 20 1.52 -5.77 -3.34
N ARG A 21 2.31 -6.64 -3.96
CA ARG A 21 3.76 -6.65 -3.78
C ARG A 21 4.40 -5.38 -4.30
N ALA A 22 3.95 -4.91 -5.46
CA ALA A 22 4.51 -3.70 -6.06
C ALA A 22 4.22 -2.47 -5.20
N ILE A 23 2.99 -2.33 -4.74
CA ILE A 23 2.61 -1.20 -3.88
C ILE A 23 3.39 -1.27 -2.57
N GLY A 24 3.44 -2.44 -1.95
CA GLY A 24 4.17 -2.61 -0.69
C GLY A 24 5.64 -2.25 -0.80
N ALA A 25 6.26 -2.65 -1.91
CA ALA A 25 7.68 -2.34 -2.16
C ALA A 25 7.89 -0.83 -2.32
N ARG A 26 6.98 -0.13 -2.99
CA ARG A 26 7.08 1.32 -3.17
C ARG A 26 6.87 2.05 -1.84
N VAL A 27 5.93 1.59 -1.03
CA VAL A 27 5.72 2.16 0.30
C VAL A 27 7.00 2.04 1.12
N ARG A 28 7.60 0.85 1.15
CA ARG A 28 8.81 0.60 1.91
C ARG A 28 9.98 1.45 1.39
N LEU A 29 10.15 1.52 0.08
CA LEU A 29 11.21 2.30 -0.54
C LEU A 29 11.10 3.77 -0.14
N ARG A 30 9.92 4.35 -0.33
CA ARG A 30 9.74 5.77 -0.05
C ARG A 30 9.85 6.07 1.43
N ARG A 31 9.32 5.18 2.28
CA ARG A 31 9.46 5.33 3.73
C ARG A 31 10.95 5.38 4.11
N SER A 32 11.75 4.49 3.53
CA SER A 32 13.19 4.45 3.81
C SER A 32 13.88 5.71 3.32
N GLU A 33 13.49 6.22 2.15
CA GLU A 33 14.06 7.47 1.62
C GLU A 33 13.77 8.65 2.54
N LEU A 34 12.63 8.62 3.21
CA LEU A 34 12.27 9.68 4.15
C LEU A 34 12.81 9.45 5.56
N ASN A 35 13.56 8.38 5.75
CA ASN A 35 14.15 8.01 7.05
C ASN A 35 13.10 7.80 8.13
N LEU A 36 11.95 7.25 7.76
CA LEU A 36 10.89 6.94 8.70
C LEU A 36 10.93 5.47 9.08
N THR A 37 10.74 5.17 10.37
CA THR A 37 10.49 3.80 10.78
C THR A 37 9.04 3.45 10.48
N GLN A 38 8.72 2.14 10.50
CA GLN A 38 7.33 1.72 10.34
C GLN A 38 6.44 2.35 11.42
N GLU A 39 6.96 2.43 12.63
CA GLU A 39 6.22 2.99 13.75
C GLU A 39 5.94 4.48 13.56
N HIS A 40 6.95 5.23 13.10
CA HIS A 40 6.76 6.65 12.81
C HIS A 40 5.72 6.85 11.72
N LEU A 41 5.74 6.01 10.70
CA LEU A 41 4.76 6.14 9.62
C LEU A 41 3.36 5.84 10.12
N ARG A 42 3.21 4.79 10.95
CA ARG A 42 1.91 4.46 11.54
C ARG A 42 1.37 5.62 12.39
N ALA A 43 2.24 6.25 13.17
CA ALA A 43 1.84 7.39 13.98
C ALA A 43 1.31 8.54 13.11
N ARG A 44 1.94 8.77 11.96
CA ARG A 44 1.49 9.79 11.02
C ARG A 44 0.15 9.40 10.36
N MET A 45 -0.07 8.11 10.14
CA MET A 45 -1.36 7.64 9.64
C MET A 45 -2.48 7.96 10.63
N GLU A 46 -2.20 7.85 11.93
CA GLU A 46 -3.19 8.22 12.95
C GLU A 46 -3.57 9.69 12.86
N LEU A 47 -2.59 10.55 12.56
CA LEU A 47 -2.88 11.98 12.36
C LEU A 47 -3.77 12.22 11.16
N GLU A 48 -3.75 11.29 10.19
CA GLU A 48 -4.63 11.32 9.02
C GLU A 48 -5.93 10.55 9.28
N GLN A 49 -6.22 10.25 10.53
CA GLN A 49 -7.43 9.53 10.96
C GLN A 49 -7.50 8.09 10.43
N VAL A 50 -6.35 7.49 10.19
CA VAL A 50 -6.28 6.09 9.74
C VAL A 50 -5.52 5.29 10.81
N PHE A 51 -6.26 4.43 11.52
CA PHE A 51 -5.70 3.61 12.58
C PHE A 51 -5.43 2.22 12.04
N ILE A 52 -4.17 1.81 12.07
CA ILE A 52 -3.76 0.54 11.51
C ILE A 52 -2.84 -0.17 12.51
N SER A 53 -3.03 -1.48 12.68
CA SER A 53 -2.19 -2.25 13.57
C SER A 53 -0.80 -2.42 13.00
N ARG A 54 0.16 -2.72 13.87
CA ARG A 54 1.54 -3.01 13.45
C ARG A 54 1.56 -4.17 12.46
N THR A 55 0.80 -5.22 12.76
CA THR A 55 0.73 -6.41 11.91
C THR A 55 0.17 -6.07 10.54
N GLN A 56 -0.93 -5.33 10.50
CA GLN A 56 -1.56 -4.97 9.24
C GLN A 56 -0.63 -4.09 8.41
N TYR A 57 0.04 -3.14 9.04
CA TYR A 57 0.98 -2.28 8.30
C TYR A 57 2.12 -3.11 7.70
N SER A 58 2.71 -4.02 8.48
CA SER A 58 3.77 -4.88 7.98
C SER A 58 3.31 -5.71 6.80
N ARG A 59 2.08 -6.18 6.85
CA ARG A 59 1.52 -6.98 5.74
C ARG A 59 1.41 -6.16 4.46
N ILE A 60 1.13 -4.86 4.58
CA ILE A 60 1.11 -3.98 3.42
C ILE A 60 2.49 -3.90 2.78
N GLU A 61 3.52 -3.62 3.56
CA GLU A 61 4.88 -3.51 3.02
C GLU A 61 5.39 -4.83 2.45
N ASN A 62 4.99 -5.94 3.05
CA ASN A 62 5.39 -7.25 2.58
C ASN A 62 4.62 -7.71 1.35
N GLY A 63 3.59 -6.97 0.97
CA GLY A 63 2.78 -7.32 -0.20
C GLY A 63 1.80 -8.44 0.05
N ASP A 64 1.46 -8.68 1.31
CA ASP A 64 0.51 -9.74 1.67
C ASP A 64 -0.93 -9.31 1.53
N VAL A 65 -1.19 -8.02 1.52
CA VAL A 65 -2.54 -7.46 1.39
C VAL A 65 -2.51 -6.20 0.53
N LEU A 66 -3.61 -5.89 -0.10
CA LEU A 66 -3.79 -4.61 -0.77
C LEU A 66 -4.30 -3.60 0.26
N PRO A 67 -3.69 -2.41 0.32
CA PRO A 67 -4.23 -1.36 1.20
C PRO A 67 -5.62 -0.95 0.73
N ASN A 68 -6.47 -0.59 1.68
CA ASN A 68 -7.78 -0.03 1.32
C ASN A 68 -7.62 1.43 0.90
N ALA A 69 -8.71 2.02 0.40
CA ALA A 69 -8.67 3.39 -0.12
C ALA A 69 -8.23 4.41 0.92
N ALA A 70 -8.72 4.29 2.16
CA ALA A 70 -8.34 5.22 3.22
C ALA A 70 -6.85 5.12 3.52
N GLU A 71 -6.32 3.89 3.57
CA GLU A 71 -4.90 3.67 3.79
C GLU A 71 -4.06 4.24 2.65
N LEU A 72 -4.50 4.07 1.42
CA LEU A 72 -3.78 4.60 0.26
C LEU A 72 -3.74 6.12 0.26
N ILE A 73 -4.85 6.75 0.61
CA ILE A 73 -4.92 8.21 0.68
C ILE A 73 -3.94 8.74 1.75
N ALA A 74 -3.93 8.10 2.92
CA ALA A 74 -3.02 8.49 3.99
C ALA A 74 -1.55 8.26 3.59
N LEU A 75 -1.25 7.10 3.02
CA LEU A 75 0.11 6.79 2.58
C LEU A 75 0.60 7.77 1.52
N ARG A 76 -0.24 8.10 0.55
CA ARG A 76 0.13 9.07 -0.47
C ARG A 76 0.53 10.40 0.14
N ALA A 77 -0.27 10.88 1.08
CA ALA A 77 -0.02 12.18 1.72
C ALA A 77 1.27 12.15 2.55
N ILE A 78 1.45 11.11 3.36
CA ILE A 78 2.61 11.01 4.25
C ILE A 78 3.90 10.82 3.46
N LEU A 79 3.86 10.00 2.44
CA LEU A 79 5.04 9.69 1.63
C LEU A 79 5.32 10.78 0.60
N ASP A 80 4.38 11.69 0.41
CA ASP A 80 4.48 12.82 -0.53
C ASP A 80 4.81 12.32 -1.94
N VAL A 81 3.96 11.48 -2.45
CA VAL A 81 4.09 10.90 -3.78
C VAL A 81 2.76 11.00 -4.51
N PRO A 82 2.76 11.04 -5.85
CA PRO A 82 1.50 10.99 -6.59
C PRO A 82 0.92 9.58 -6.58
N PHE A 83 -0.41 9.48 -6.71
CA PHE A 83 -1.07 8.18 -6.79
C PHE A 83 -0.54 7.34 -7.95
N ASP A 84 -0.26 7.97 -9.08
CA ASP A 84 0.23 7.25 -10.26
C ASP A 84 1.52 6.49 -9.94
N TRP A 85 2.42 7.13 -9.21
CA TRP A 85 3.63 6.44 -8.80
C TRP A 85 3.33 5.34 -7.78
N LEU A 86 2.54 5.66 -6.77
CA LEU A 86 2.27 4.72 -5.68
C LEU A 86 1.58 3.46 -6.18
N LEU A 87 0.58 3.62 -7.04
CA LEU A 87 -0.25 2.51 -7.48
C LEU A 87 0.29 1.82 -8.73
N LEU A 88 0.89 2.57 -9.64
CA LEU A 88 1.28 2.06 -10.94
C LEU A 88 2.78 2.10 -11.21
N GLY A 89 3.54 2.83 -10.38
CA GLY A 89 4.98 2.97 -10.59
C GLY A 89 5.33 3.83 -11.78
N GLU A 90 4.38 4.63 -12.27
CA GLU A 90 4.59 5.43 -13.46
C GLU A 90 5.09 6.81 -13.11
N LYS A 91 5.21 7.69 -14.12
CA LYS A 91 5.76 9.01 -13.94
C LYS A 91 5.23 9.75 -12.74
N GLY A 92 5.97 10.73 -12.31
CA GLY A 92 5.68 11.42 -11.10
C GLY A 92 6.40 10.79 -9.94
N GLU A 93 7.55 10.20 -10.21
CA GLU A 93 8.39 9.68 -9.14
C GLU A 93 8.63 10.75 -8.09
N PRO A 94 8.81 10.31 -6.86
CA PRO A 94 9.00 11.24 -5.75
C PRO A 94 10.24 12.09 -5.90
#